data_9a8375e431d9b097dc032714c430ec59
#
_entry.id   9a8375e431d9b097dc032714c430ec59
#
_cell.length_a   1.000
_cell.length_b   1.000
_cell.length_c   1.000
_cell.angle_alpha   90.00
_cell.angle_beta   90.00
_cell.angle_gamma   90.00
#
_symmetry.space_group_name_H-M   'P 1'
#
loop_
_entity.id
_entity.type
_entity.pdbx_description
1 polymer ?
#
loop_
_entity_poly.entity_id
_entity_poly.type
_entity_poly.pdbx_seq_one_letter_code
_entity_poly.pdbx_strand_id
1 'polypeptide(L)'
;NDYNFILPLMLGVVGSHTITRLFMRESIYQKELSHEGYRYMSGRESRILQSVPVRQVADKDILALSESTPIAEVVRQFIGAPHDTVYTLDDQGKLSGVITSSTLHHLITSYEDLRDVLIAKDIAEPDFVLIDGDNNLDRAMQIFAKERIEEIPVIDSKKENEVIGTLHYQDVINAYN
;
A
#
# COMPACT_ATOMS: atom_id res chain seq x y z
N ASN A 1 23.48 -50.93 27.78
CA ASN A 1 22.31 -51.24 26.93
C ASN A 1 21.32 -50.05 27.00
N ASP A 2 21.59 -49.05 26.18
CA ASP A 2 20.88 -47.76 26.22
C ASP A 2 19.63 -47.70 25.31
N TYR A 3 19.17 -48.83 24.83
CA TYR A 3 18.00 -48.88 23.93
C TYR A 3 16.65 -48.64 24.61
N ASN A 4 16.58 -48.77 25.93
CA ASN A 4 15.32 -48.59 26.67
C ASN A 4 14.84 -47.15 26.74
N PHE A 5 15.69 -46.16 26.41
CA PHE A 5 15.33 -44.75 26.39
C PHE A 5 14.83 -44.25 25.01
N ILE A 6 15.13 -45.00 23.94
CA ILE A 6 14.79 -44.58 22.57
C ILE A 6 13.27 -44.59 22.37
N LEU A 7 12.56 -45.57 22.88
CA LEU A 7 11.13 -45.71 22.71
C LEU A 7 10.32 -44.61 23.41
N PRO A 8 10.61 -44.27 24.70
CA PRO A 8 9.98 -43.11 25.35
C PRO A 8 10.31 -41.77 24.70
N LEU A 9 11.54 -41.60 24.20
CA LEU A 9 11.97 -40.38 23.53
C LEU A 9 11.25 -40.18 22.19
N MET A 10 11.10 -41.25 21.40
CA MET A 10 10.31 -41.20 20.16
C MET A 10 8.83 -40.89 20.41
N LEU A 11 8.23 -41.45 21.48
CA LEU A 11 6.86 -41.18 21.86
C LEU A 11 6.68 -39.71 22.29
N GLY A 12 7.65 -39.16 23.01
CA GLY A 12 7.67 -37.74 23.42
C GLY A 12 7.75 -36.79 22.23
N VAL A 13 8.62 -37.10 21.24
CA VAL A 13 8.77 -36.29 20.03
C VAL A 13 7.53 -36.35 19.16
N VAL A 14 6.93 -37.52 18.94
CA VAL A 14 5.70 -37.68 18.17
C VAL A 14 4.51 -37.00 18.87
N GLY A 15 4.40 -37.19 20.21
CA GLY A 15 3.36 -36.53 21.01
C GLY A 15 3.47 -35.00 20.95
N SER A 16 4.68 -34.46 21.17
CA SER A 16 4.93 -33.02 21.06
C SER A 16 4.58 -32.47 19.68
N HIS A 17 5.00 -33.15 18.61
CA HIS A 17 4.71 -32.76 17.24
C HIS A 17 3.20 -32.78 16.93
N THR A 18 2.49 -33.80 17.43
CA THR A 18 1.04 -33.92 17.21
C THR A 18 0.27 -32.85 17.99
N ILE A 19 0.67 -32.57 19.25
CA ILE A 19 0.08 -31.51 20.07
C ILE A 19 0.33 -30.14 19.42
N THR A 20 1.54 -29.88 18.96
CA THR A 20 1.88 -28.62 18.27
C THR A 20 1.04 -28.43 16.99
N ARG A 21 0.81 -29.49 16.20
CA ARG A 21 -0.06 -29.42 15.02
C ARG A 21 -1.55 -29.21 15.34
N LEU A 22 -2.02 -29.73 16.48
CA LEU A 22 -3.42 -29.58 16.91
C LEU A 22 -3.71 -28.17 17.46
N PHE A 23 -2.73 -27.57 18.16
CA PHE A 23 -2.89 -26.27 18.80
C PHE A 23 -2.36 -25.08 17.98
N MET A 24 -1.40 -25.30 17.09
CA MET A 24 -0.84 -24.27 16.22
C MET A 24 -1.26 -24.55 14.76
N ARG A 25 -2.38 -23.98 14.34
CA ARG A 25 -2.85 -24.01 12.94
C ARG A 25 -1.99 -23.12 12.03
N GLU A 26 -1.16 -22.27 12.60
CA GLU A 26 -0.30 -21.32 11.86
C GLU A 26 1.18 -21.61 12.19
N SER A 27 2.01 -21.67 11.16
CA SER A 27 3.45 -21.80 11.31
C SER A 27 4.01 -20.59 12.07
N ILE A 28 4.98 -20.80 12.97
CA ILE A 28 5.67 -19.73 13.72
C ILE A 28 6.25 -18.68 12.75
N TYR A 29 6.69 -19.09 11.57
CA TYR A 29 7.14 -18.19 10.50
C TYR A 29 6.03 -17.27 9.95
N GLN A 30 4.77 -17.72 9.92
CA GLN A 30 3.63 -16.89 9.49
C GLN A 30 3.27 -15.85 10.55
N LYS A 31 3.52 -16.15 11.83
CA LYS A 31 3.25 -15.20 12.92
C LYS A 31 4.30 -14.08 12.99
N GLU A 32 5.54 -14.40 12.68
CA GLU A 32 6.64 -13.41 12.62
C GLU A 32 6.48 -12.47 11.41
N LEU A 33 6.08 -12.99 10.26
CA LEU A 33 5.75 -12.20 9.07
C LEU A 33 4.46 -11.36 9.23
N SER A 34 3.49 -11.82 10.03
CA SER A 34 2.28 -11.04 10.31
C SER A 34 2.53 -9.84 11.23
N HIS A 35 3.59 -9.87 12.04
CA HIS A 35 4.04 -8.72 12.84
C HIS A 35 4.72 -7.63 11.99
N GLU A 36 5.20 -7.99 10.79
CA GLU A 36 5.75 -7.04 9.81
C GLU A 36 4.69 -6.56 8.79
N GLY A 37 3.38 -6.82 9.03
CA GLY A 37 2.30 -6.40 8.16
C GLY A 37 2.07 -7.27 6.91
N TYR A 38 2.89 -8.29 6.69
CA TYR A 38 2.76 -9.18 5.53
C TYR A 38 1.93 -10.42 5.88
N ARG A 39 0.60 -10.36 5.67
CA ARG A 39 -0.20 -11.57 5.62
C ARG A 39 0.09 -12.32 4.33
N TYR A 40 0.82 -13.42 4.44
CA TYR A 40 0.91 -14.39 3.34
C TYR A 40 -0.48 -14.99 3.15
N MET A 41 -1.19 -14.54 2.11
CA MET A 41 -2.55 -15.00 1.85
C MET A 41 -2.55 -16.45 1.41
N SER A 42 -3.34 -17.28 2.06
CA SER A 42 -3.55 -18.68 1.74
C SER A 42 -4.20 -18.79 0.34
N GLY A 43 -3.91 -19.85 -0.41
CA GLY A 43 -4.28 -20.00 -1.83
C GLY A 43 -5.78 -19.90 -2.19
N ARG A 44 -6.69 -19.75 -1.22
CA ARG A 44 -8.10 -19.45 -1.44
C ARG A 44 -8.35 -17.95 -1.49
N GLU A 45 -7.65 -17.21 -0.66
CA GLU A 45 -7.68 -15.74 -0.55
C GLU A 45 -7.09 -15.10 -1.81
N SER A 46 -5.96 -15.61 -2.27
CA SER A 46 -5.31 -15.16 -3.52
C SER A 46 -6.23 -15.28 -4.74
N ARG A 47 -7.08 -16.30 -4.82
CA ARG A 47 -8.02 -16.45 -5.95
C ARG A 47 -9.10 -15.38 -6.00
N ILE A 48 -9.59 -14.91 -4.85
CA ILE A 48 -10.57 -13.83 -4.79
C ILE A 48 -9.91 -12.53 -5.26
N LEU A 49 -8.74 -12.19 -4.74
CA LEU A 49 -8.01 -10.98 -5.13
C LEU A 49 -7.61 -10.96 -6.60
N GLN A 50 -7.34 -12.12 -7.20
CA GLN A 50 -7.07 -12.25 -8.63
C GLN A 50 -8.29 -11.99 -9.51
N SER A 51 -9.51 -12.13 -8.98
CA SER A 51 -10.75 -11.92 -9.74
C SER A 51 -11.29 -10.49 -9.66
N VAL A 52 -10.81 -9.67 -8.71
CA VAL A 52 -11.31 -8.31 -8.50
C VAL A 52 -10.36 -7.31 -9.14
N PRO A 53 -10.80 -6.53 -10.13
CA PRO A 53 -9.98 -5.48 -10.73
C PRO A 53 -9.85 -4.28 -9.77
N VAL A 54 -8.68 -3.67 -9.76
CA VAL A 54 -8.33 -2.51 -8.91
C VAL A 54 -9.35 -1.37 -9.04
N ARG A 55 -9.80 -1.07 -10.27
CA ARG A 55 -10.78 0.00 -10.54
C ARG A 55 -12.12 -0.13 -9.82
N GLN A 56 -12.48 -1.34 -9.33
CA GLN A 56 -13.71 -1.56 -8.57
C GLN A 56 -13.61 -1.13 -7.11
N VAL A 57 -12.39 -1.11 -6.57
CA VAL A 57 -12.11 -0.86 -5.17
C VAL A 57 -11.45 0.49 -4.96
N ALA A 58 -10.76 1.00 -5.98
CA ALA A 58 -10.08 2.29 -5.94
C ALA A 58 -11.04 3.42 -5.58
N ASP A 59 -10.64 4.25 -4.63
CA ASP A 59 -11.33 5.49 -4.31
C ASP A 59 -11.11 6.49 -5.46
N LYS A 60 -12.20 7.09 -5.93
CA LYS A 60 -12.20 8.07 -7.01
C LYS A 60 -12.10 9.51 -6.51
N ASP A 61 -12.32 9.70 -5.22
CA ASP A 61 -12.15 11.01 -4.59
C ASP A 61 -10.66 11.23 -4.32
N ILE A 62 -10.01 11.98 -5.19
CA ILE A 62 -8.58 12.27 -5.15
C ILE A 62 -8.34 13.76 -5.20
N LEU A 63 -7.32 14.23 -4.51
CA LEU A 63 -6.85 15.61 -4.64
C LEU A 63 -5.75 15.67 -5.71
N ALA A 64 -6.12 16.13 -6.90
CA ALA A 64 -5.21 16.31 -8.03
C ALA A 64 -5.09 17.78 -8.42
N LEU A 65 -3.87 18.29 -8.52
CA LEU A 65 -3.55 19.69 -8.82
C LEU A 65 -2.51 19.78 -9.95
N SER A 66 -2.49 20.92 -10.65
CA SER A 66 -1.43 21.19 -11.61
C SER A 66 -0.06 21.24 -10.91
N GLU A 67 1.00 20.74 -11.54
CA GLU A 67 2.37 20.85 -11.05
C GLU A 67 2.85 22.29 -10.90
N SER A 68 2.21 23.24 -11.59
CA SER A 68 2.47 24.69 -11.48
C SER A 68 1.71 25.39 -10.34
N THR A 69 0.89 24.67 -9.57
CA THR A 69 0.10 25.25 -8.47
C THR A 69 1.02 25.79 -7.37
N PRO A 70 0.84 27.05 -6.92
CA PRO A 70 1.62 27.60 -5.80
C PRO A 70 1.41 26.78 -4.52
N ILE A 71 2.46 26.62 -3.73
CA ILE A 71 2.42 25.81 -2.51
C ILE A 71 1.38 26.30 -1.51
N ALA A 72 1.18 27.61 -1.38
CA ALA A 72 0.15 28.16 -0.51
C ALA A 72 -1.25 27.65 -0.87
N GLU A 73 -1.53 27.44 -2.15
CA GLU A 73 -2.78 26.86 -2.63
C GLU A 73 -2.85 25.36 -2.37
N VAL A 74 -1.76 24.63 -2.60
CA VAL A 74 -1.66 23.19 -2.30
C VAL A 74 -1.98 22.94 -0.82
N VAL A 75 -1.33 23.68 0.09
CA VAL A 75 -1.55 23.58 1.54
C VAL A 75 -3.00 23.91 1.91
N ARG A 76 -3.60 24.95 1.32
CA ARG A 76 -4.97 25.34 1.59
C ARG A 76 -5.96 24.25 1.21
N GLN A 77 -5.79 23.63 0.05
CA GLN A 77 -6.67 22.57 -0.44
C GLN A 77 -6.46 21.27 0.35
N PHE A 78 -5.22 20.96 0.69
CA PHE A 78 -4.89 19.78 1.49
C PHE A 78 -5.49 19.82 2.90
N ILE A 79 -5.41 20.95 3.61
CA ILE A 79 -5.96 21.09 4.96
C ILE A 79 -7.50 20.92 4.96
N GLY A 80 -8.17 21.24 3.86
CA GLY A 80 -9.62 21.12 3.71
C GLY A 80 -10.11 19.76 3.21
N ALA A 81 -9.21 18.89 2.77
CA ALA A 81 -9.52 17.62 2.14
C ALA A 81 -9.29 16.43 3.10
N PRO A 82 -10.07 15.36 2.98
CA PRO A 82 -9.87 14.11 3.75
C PRO A 82 -8.79 13.21 3.13
N HIS A 83 -7.78 13.79 2.49
CA HIS A 83 -6.76 13.06 1.74
C HIS A 83 -5.39 13.21 2.39
N ASP A 84 -4.59 12.14 2.37
CA ASP A 84 -3.22 12.11 2.87
C ASP A 84 -2.19 12.40 1.77
N THR A 85 -2.64 12.47 0.51
CA THR A 85 -1.80 12.59 -0.67
C THR A 85 -2.39 13.58 -1.68
N VAL A 86 -1.52 14.38 -2.30
CA VAL A 86 -1.85 15.26 -3.43
C VAL A 86 -1.14 14.76 -4.67
N TYR A 87 -1.88 14.56 -5.74
CA TYR A 87 -1.34 14.18 -7.04
C TYR A 87 -1.05 15.42 -7.88
N THR A 88 0.15 15.51 -8.45
CA THR A 88 0.49 16.61 -9.36
C THR A 88 0.36 16.16 -10.80
N LEU A 89 -0.28 16.98 -11.61
CA LEU A 89 -0.53 16.74 -13.02
C LEU A 89 0.29 17.72 -13.88
N ASP A 90 0.87 17.21 -14.95
CA ASP A 90 1.52 18.02 -15.96
C ASP A 90 0.51 18.79 -16.84
N ASP A 91 1.00 19.59 -17.81
CA ASP A 91 0.18 20.35 -18.74
C ASP A 91 -0.69 19.47 -19.65
N GLN A 92 -0.40 18.17 -19.73
CA GLN A 92 -1.18 17.19 -20.49
C GLN A 92 -2.19 16.44 -19.62
N GLY A 93 -2.24 16.73 -18.30
CA GLY A 93 -3.12 16.07 -17.35
C GLY A 93 -2.61 14.70 -16.90
N LYS A 94 -1.34 14.37 -17.14
CA LYS A 94 -0.71 13.13 -16.70
C LYS A 94 -0.08 13.32 -15.32
N LEU A 95 -0.05 12.25 -14.54
CA LEU A 95 0.59 12.23 -13.23
C LEU A 95 2.09 12.52 -13.37
N SER A 96 2.53 13.64 -12.79
CA SER A 96 3.93 14.08 -12.80
C SER A 96 4.65 13.88 -11.47
N GLY A 97 3.90 13.74 -10.36
CA GLY A 97 4.46 13.53 -9.04
C GLY A 97 3.40 13.32 -7.96
N VAL A 98 3.88 13.01 -6.77
CA VAL A 98 3.06 12.77 -5.59
C VAL A 98 3.60 13.60 -4.42
N ILE A 99 2.70 14.29 -3.70
CA ILE A 99 3.05 15.06 -2.49
C ILE A 99 2.31 14.41 -1.33
N THR A 100 3.08 13.88 -0.37
CA THR A 100 2.53 13.24 0.82
C THR A 100 2.29 14.24 1.95
N SER A 101 1.45 13.87 2.93
CA SER A 101 1.23 14.66 4.15
C SER A 101 2.54 14.92 4.91
N SER A 102 3.48 13.97 4.92
CA SER A 102 4.79 14.13 5.54
C SER A 102 5.65 15.21 4.86
N THR A 103 5.66 15.24 3.53
CA THR A 103 6.36 16.26 2.73
C THR A 103 5.79 17.65 3.00
N LEU A 104 4.46 17.79 3.01
CA LEU A 104 3.79 19.04 3.34
C LEU A 104 4.05 19.49 4.78
N HIS A 105 4.00 18.57 5.74
CA HIS A 105 4.28 18.89 7.14
C HIS A 105 5.72 19.38 7.33
N HIS A 106 6.68 18.72 6.70
CA HIS A 106 8.07 19.13 6.73
C HIS A 106 8.28 20.54 6.12
N LEU A 107 7.62 20.80 4.99
CA LEU A 107 7.68 22.12 4.34
C LEU A 107 7.11 23.23 5.24
N ILE A 108 5.94 23.01 5.83
CA ILE A 108 5.26 24.00 6.69
C ILE A 108 6.13 24.34 7.91
N THR A 109 6.82 23.38 8.48
CA THR A 109 7.62 23.56 9.69
C THR A 109 9.01 24.10 9.45
N SER A 110 9.63 23.81 8.29
CA SER A 110 11.05 24.09 8.05
C SER A 110 11.30 25.21 7.05
N TYR A 111 10.32 25.58 6.22
CA TYR A 111 10.52 26.49 5.07
C TYR A 111 9.44 27.55 4.96
N GLU A 112 9.11 28.23 6.06
CA GLU A 112 8.03 29.23 6.10
C GLU A 112 8.25 30.38 5.07
N ASP A 113 9.50 30.79 4.86
CA ASP A 113 9.88 31.86 3.93
C ASP A 113 9.81 31.46 2.44
N LEU A 114 9.72 30.16 2.12
CA LEU A 114 9.75 29.66 0.73
C LEU A 114 8.34 29.39 0.17
N ARG A 115 7.28 29.52 0.97
CA ARG A 115 5.91 29.19 0.56
C ARG A 115 5.41 30.02 -0.63
N ASP A 116 5.89 31.26 -0.74
CA ASP A 116 5.44 32.18 -1.79
C ASP A 116 6.22 32.02 -3.09
N VAL A 117 7.29 31.21 -3.09
CA VAL A 117 8.19 31.02 -4.24
C VAL A 117 8.03 29.63 -4.86
N LEU A 118 7.71 28.63 -4.04
CA LEU A 118 7.63 27.24 -4.48
C LEU A 118 6.30 26.90 -5.15
N ILE A 119 6.36 26.01 -6.14
CA ILE A 119 5.21 25.39 -6.79
C ILE A 119 5.15 23.87 -6.44
N ALA A 120 4.01 23.24 -6.73
CA ALA A 120 3.79 21.83 -6.44
C ALA A 120 4.89 20.92 -6.99
N LYS A 121 5.40 21.20 -8.19
CA LYS A 121 6.50 20.47 -8.84
C LYS A 121 7.78 20.44 -8.02
N ASP A 122 8.09 21.51 -7.29
CA ASP A 122 9.35 21.62 -6.56
C ASP A 122 9.43 20.68 -5.35
N ILE A 123 8.28 20.23 -4.86
CA ILE A 123 8.17 19.37 -3.68
C ILE A 123 7.56 18.00 -3.99
N ALA A 124 7.03 17.80 -5.19
CA ALA A 124 6.46 16.52 -5.60
C ALA A 124 7.56 15.48 -5.81
N GLU A 125 7.34 14.29 -5.29
CA GLU A 125 8.21 13.14 -5.52
C GLU A 125 7.93 12.55 -6.90
N PRO A 126 8.90 12.52 -7.82
CA PRO A 126 8.69 12.00 -9.17
C PRO A 126 8.79 10.47 -9.24
N ASP A 127 9.45 9.85 -8.26
CA ASP A 127 9.62 8.40 -8.17
C ASP A 127 8.49 7.78 -7.37
N PHE A 128 7.38 7.51 -8.02
CA PHE A 128 6.21 6.88 -7.40
C PHE A 128 5.82 5.59 -8.13
N VAL A 129 5.26 4.67 -7.38
CA VAL A 129 4.71 3.42 -7.94
C VAL A 129 3.24 3.63 -8.26
N LEU A 130 2.83 3.17 -9.43
CA LEU A 130 1.44 3.25 -9.88
C LEU A 130 0.92 1.86 -10.29
N ILE A 131 -0.40 1.73 -10.35
CA ILE A 131 -1.07 0.50 -10.81
C ILE A 131 -2.14 0.83 -11.84
N ASP A 132 -2.28 -0.04 -12.84
CA ASP A 132 -3.38 0.07 -13.80
C ASP A 132 -4.68 -0.43 -13.19
N GLY A 133 -5.79 0.28 -13.43
CA GLY A 133 -7.12 -0.09 -12.95
C GLY A 133 -7.62 -1.45 -13.44
N ASP A 134 -7.07 -1.98 -14.55
CA ASP A 134 -7.36 -3.31 -15.07
C ASP A 134 -6.55 -4.42 -14.39
N ASN A 135 -5.52 -4.07 -13.59
CA ASN A 135 -4.82 -5.03 -12.76
C ASN A 135 -5.76 -5.55 -11.65
N ASN A 136 -5.41 -6.67 -11.06
CA ASN A 136 -6.17 -7.27 -9.97
C ASN A 136 -5.60 -6.88 -8.59
N LEU A 137 -6.38 -7.09 -7.54
CA LEU A 137 -5.98 -6.78 -6.17
C LEU A 137 -4.78 -7.62 -5.67
N ASP A 138 -4.56 -8.83 -6.21
CA ASP A 138 -3.38 -9.64 -5.88
C ASP A 138 -2.08 -8.93 -6.30
N ARG A 139 -2.10 -8.30 -7.50
CA ARG A 139 -0.97 -7.47 -7.95
C ARG A 139 -0.76 -6.23 -7.07
N ALA A 140 -1.84 -5.59 -6.65
CA ALA A 140 -1.76 -4.45 -5.72
C ALA A 140 -1.13 -4.87 -4.39
N MET A 141 -1.53 -6.01 -3.81
CA MET A 141 -0.95 -6.54 -2.58
C MET A 141 0.54 -6.82 -2.71
N GLN A 142 1.00 -7.34 -3.85
CA GLN A 142 2.43 -7.55 -4.11
C GLN A 142 3.20 -6.23 -4.12
N ILE A 143 2.62 -5.16 -4.68
CA ILE A 143 3.23 -3.84 -4.71
C ILE A 143 3.30 -3.25 -3.29
N PHE A 144 2.19 -3.24 -2.55
CA PHE A 144 2.17 -2.79 -1.16
C PHE A 144 3.24 -3.48 -0.31
N ALA A 145 3.33 -4.81 -0.46
CA ALA A 145 4.30 -5.61 0.25
C ALA A 145 5.76 -5.28 -0.10
N LYS A 146 6.04 -5.09 -1.38
CA LYS A 146 7.40 -4.86 -1.88
C LYS A 146 7.89 -3.45 -1.57
N GLU A 147 7.04 -2.46 -1.85
CA GLU A 147 7.42 -1.04 -1.78
C GLU A 147 7.17 -0.42 -0.39
N ARG A 148 6.47 -1.15 0.51
CA ARG A 148 6.14 -0.71 1.88
C ARG A 148 5.38 0.61 1.93
N ILE A 149 4.46 0.79 1.00
CA ILE A 149 3.57 1.96 0.88
C ILE A 149 2.17 1.58 1.31
N GLU A 150 1.36 2.55 1.70
CA GLU A 150 -0.03 2.36 2.14
C GLU A 150 -1.05 2.78 1.09
N GLU A 151 -0.60 3.52 0.07
CA GLU A 151 -1.42 4.09 -0.97
C GLU A 151 -0.72 3.99 -2.33
N ILE A 152 -1.49 3.68 -3.38
CA ILE A 152 -0.99 3.58 -4.77
C ILE A 152 -1.93 4.35 -5.69
N PRO A 153 -1.44 5.33 -6.48
CA PRO A 153 -2.23 5.96 -7.54
C PRO A 153 -2.63 4.94 -8.60
N VAL A 154 -3.90 5.00 -8.99
CA VAL A 154 -4.51 4.13 -10.00
C VAL A 154 -4.69 4.90 -11.29
N ILE A 155 -4.17 4.34 -12.39
CA ILE A 155 -4.27 4.94 -13.71
C ILE A 155 -5.13 4.11 -14.67
N ASP A 156 -5.59 4.73 -15.74
CA ASP A 156 -6.16 4.04 -16.90
C ASP A 156 -5.16 4.12 -18.07
N SER A 157 -4.44 3.03 -18.31
CA SER A 157 -3.46 2.96 -19.42
C SER A 157 -4.08 3.09 -20.81
N LYS A 158 -5.41 2.87 -20.94
CA LYS A 158 -6.16 3.07 -22.19
C LYS A 158 -6.47 4.53 -22.46
N LYS A 159 -6.36 5.37 -21.44
CA LYS A 159 -6.61 6.81 -21.48
C LYS A 159 -5.35 7.62 -21.19
N GLU A 160 -4.27 7.32 -21.88
CA GLU A 160 -2.99 8.04 -21.76
C GLU A 160 -2.42 8.13 -20.35
N ASN A 161 -2.69 7.12 -19.50
CA ASN A 161 -2.32 7.07 -18.08
C ASN A 161 -2.99 8.17 -17.24
N GLU A 162 -4.23 8.51 -17.56
CA GLU A 162 -5.07 9.36 -16.70
C GLU A 162 -5.19 8.75 -15.31
N VAL A 163 -5.04 9.57 -14.25
CA VAL A 163 -5.28 9.13 -12.87
C VAL A 163 -6.79 9.00 -12.67
N ILE A 164 -7.23 7.80 -12.29
CA ILE A 164 -8.65 7.49 -12.12
C ILE A 164 -9.05 7.28 -10.66
N GLY A 165 -8.08 7.30 -9.75
CA GLY A 165 -8.32 7.11 -8.33
C GLY A 165 -7.05 6.78 -7.57
N THR A 166 -7.23 6.42 -6.31
CA THR A 166 -6.20 5.90 -5.41
C THR A 166 -6.65 4.57 -4.82
N LEU A 167 -5.72 3.70 -4.48
CA LEU A 167 -5.99 2.44 -3.81
C LEU A 167 -5.24 2.42 -2.48
N HIS A 168 -5.96 2.34 -1.38
CA HIS A 168 -5.38 2.17 -0.06
C HIS A 168 -5.25 0.68 0.28
N TYR A 169 -4.22 0.34 1.03
CA TYR A 169 -4.01 -1.02 1.54
C TYR A 169 -5.25 -1.55 2.29
N GLN A 170 -5.89 -0.68 3.10
CA GLN A 170 -7.09 -1.03 3.86
C GLN A 170 -8.29 -1.39 2.97
N ASP A 171 -8.44 -0.75 1.81
CA ASP A 171 -9.53 -1.03 0.89
C ASP A 171 -9.41 -2.42 0.28
N VAL A 172 -8.16 -2.86 0.01
CA VAL A 172 -7.91 -4.24 -0.45
C VAL A 172 -8.26 -5.23 0.64
N ILE A 173 -7.93 -4.96 1.90
CA ILE A 173 -8.28 -5.82 3.03
C ILE A 173 -9.81 -5.86 3.24
N ASN A 174 -10.50 -4.72 3.12
CA ASN A 174 -11.96 -4.63 3.26
C ASN A 174 -12.71 -5.33 2.13
N ALA A 175 -12.20 -5.29 0.91
CA ALA A 175 -12.79 -5.98 -0.25
C ALA A 175 -12.70 -7.51 -0.14
N TYR A 176 -11.86 -8.01 0.75
CA TYR A 176 -11.66 -9.43 1.01
C TYR A 176 -12.59 -9.97 2.12
N ASN A 177 -12.96 -9.17 3.13
CA ASN A 177 -13.79 -9.57 4.27
C ASN A 177 -15.28 -9.56 3.91
#